data_b41ee7901c965a2d6a926af03fadd87f
#
_entry.id   b41ee7901c965a2d6a926af03fadd87f
#
_cell.length_a   1.000
_cell.length_b   1.000
_cell.length_c   1.000
_cell.angle_alpha   90.00
_cell.angle_beta   90.00
_cell.angle_gamma   90.00
#
_symmetry.space_group_name_H-M   'P 1'
#
loop_
_entity.id
_entity.type
_entity.pdbx_description
1 polymer ?
#
loop_
_entity_poly.entity_id
_entity_poly.type
_entity_poly.pdbx_seq_one_letter_code
_entity_poly.pdbx_strand_id
1 'polypeptide(L)'
;IQPLTLLDGFLSEPILLTRDSDGEVNCMSNVCTHRGHILALGADKAKRIRCAYHGRTFDLKGNFKSMPEFSSTEDFPRDCDNLYKFPLYEWGPFLFAGLNPSFDFDEVISPIKERIGFLPLDQYSFDSSMSKDYLVQAHWALYCDNYLEGFHIPFVHEGLNKVLDYGSYKTESVSYTHLTLPTIKRV
;
A
#
# COMPACT_ATOMS: atom_id res chain seq x y z
N ILE A 1 14.34 4.65 -4.03
CA ILE A 1 13.56 5.03 -2.86
C ILE A 1 12.36 5.86 -3.28
N GLN A 2 11.23 5.67 -2.60
CA GLN A 2 9.98 6.38 -2.87
C GLN A 2 9.32 6.73 -1.53
N PRO A 3 9.33 8.00 -1.10
CA PRO A 3 8.57 8.44 0.05
C PRO A 3 7.09 8.52 -0.28
N LEU A 4 6.25 8.18 0.68
CA LEU A 4 4.79 8.24 0.64
C LEU A 4 4.26 8.67 2.02
N THR A 5 2.99 9.07 2.05
CA THR A 5 2.27 9.35 3.29
C THR A 5 1.09 8.40 3.39
N LEU A 6 1.05 7.56 4.43
CA LEU A 6 -0.11 6.73 4.68
C LEU A 6 -1.18 7.54 5.42
N LEU A 7 -2.43 7.33 5.03
CA LEU A 7 -3.61 7.96 5.63
C LEU A 7 -3.46 9.49 5.72
N ASP A 8 -3.11 10.10 4.57
CA ASP A 8 -2.91 11.54 4.47
C ASP A 8 -4.16 12.31 4.94
N GLY A 9 -3.93 13.38 5.70
CA GLY A 9 -5.01 14.15 6.32
C GLY A 9 -5.67 13.51 7.55
N PHE A 10 -5.29 12.24 7.90
CA PHE A 10 -5.79 11.55 9.09
C PHE A 10 -4.65 11.22 10.07
N LEU A 11 -3.79 10.28 9.75
CA LEU A 11 -2.58 9.98 10.53
C LEU A 11 -1.34 10.66 9.94
N SER A 12 -1.34 10.81 8.62
CA SER A 12 -0.23 11.41 7.86
C SER A 12 1.11 10.75 8.17
N GLU A 13 1.14 9.41 8.26
CA GLU A 13 2.36 8.67 8.61
C GLU A 13 3.35 8.67 7.44
N PRO A 14 4.56 9.24 7.61
CA PRO A 14 5.56 9.27 6.56
C PRO A 14 6.27 7.92 6.45
N ILE A 15 6.07 7.24 5.33
CA ILE A 15 6.72 5.96 5.03
C ILE A 15 7.68 6.10 3.85
N LEU A 16 8.60 5.17 3.77
CA LEU A 16 9.58 5.06 2.70
C LEU A 16 9.54 3.65 2.11
N LEU A 17 9.18 3.56 0.83
CA LEU A 17 9.38 2.34 0.06
C LEU A 17 10.78 2.36 -0.55
N THR A 18 11.46 1.23 -0.48
CA THR A 18 12.77 1.05 -1.09
C THR A 18 12.79 -0.25 -1.87
N ARG A 19 13.53 -0.28 -2.98
CA ARG A 19 13.89 -1.54 -3.64
C ARG A 19 15.39 -1.75 -3.46
N ASP A 20 15.76 -2.85 -2.85
CA ASP A 20 17.16 -3.16 -2.58
C ASP A 20 17.89 -3.80 -3.78
N SER A 21 19.14 -4.19 -3.60
CA SER A 21 19.96 -4.84 -4.64
C SER A 21 19.48 -6.22 -5.04
N ASP A 22 18.73 -6.89 -4.17
CA ASP A 22 18.17 -8.23 -4.39
C ASP A 22 16.84 -8.14 -5.14
N GLY A 23 16.33 -6.91 -5.36
CA GLY A 23 15.06 -6.63 -6.01
C GLY A 23 13.87 -6.60 -5.05
N GLU A 24 14.08 -6.88 -3.76
CA GLU A 24 13.02 -6.89 -2.75
C GLU A 24 12.54 -5.48 -2.41
N VAL A 25 11.23 -5.33 -2.27
CA VAL A 25 10.63 -4.08 -1.82
C VAL A 25 10.50 -4.10 -0.30
N ASN A 26 10.91 -3.02 0.32
CA ASN A 26 10.81 -2.84 1.77
C ASN A 26 9.97 -1.60 2.07
N CYS A 27 9.18 -1.65 3.16
CA CYS A 27 8.42 -0.53 3.68
C CYS A 27 8.90 -0.19 5.09
N MET A 28 9.24 1.06 5.33
CA MET A 28 9.76 1.51 6.61
C MET A 28 9.37 2.95 6.91
N SER A 29 9.58 3.38 8.15
CA SER A 29 9.38 4.78 8.52
C SER A 29 10.36 5.69 7.76
N ASN A 30 9.84 6.77 7.22
CA ASN A 30 10.64 7.84 6.60
C ASN A 30 11.20 8.84 7.63
N VAL A 31 11.24 8.43 8.91
CA VAL A 31 11.66 9.26 10.03
C VAL A 31 12.96 8.74 10.61
N CYS A 32 13.95 9.61 10.72
CA CYS A 32 15.25 9.29 11.30
C CYS A 32 15.13 8.96 12.79
N THR A 33 15.65 7.81 13.20
CA THR A 33 15.64 7.31 14.59
C THR A 33 16.51 8.10 15.56
N HIS A 34 17.21 9.15 15.10
CA HIS A 34 17.98 10.03 15.96
C HIS A 34 17.14 11.19 16.53
N ARG A 35 16.61 12.07 15.67
CA ARG A 35 15.85 13.27 16.08
C ARG A 35 14.65 13.55 15.17
N GLY A 36 14.03 12.53 14.62
CA GLY A 36 12.76 12.65 13.92
C GLY A 36 12.80 13.42 12.59
N HIS A 37 14.00 13.60 11.97
CA HIS A 37 14.09 14.26 10.67
C HIS A 37 13.56 13.37 9.55
N ILE A 38 12.82 13.93 8.62
CA ILE A 38 12.37 13.21 7.41
C ILE A 38 13.60 12.85 6.56
N LEU A 39 13.68 11.58 6.14
CA LEU A 39 14.86 11.05 5.47
C LEU A 39 14.86 11.33 3.97
N ALA A 40 13.72 11.18 3.30
CA ALA A 40 13.56 11.41 1.88
C ALA A 40 12.33 12.29 1.62
N LEU A 41 12.49 13.31 0.78
CA LEU A 41 11.43 14.25 0.40
C LEU A 41 10.88 13.96 -1.00
N GLY A 42 11.57 13.15 -1.80
CA GLY A 42 11.17 12.80 -3.15
C GLY A 42 11.75 11.46 -3.59
N ALA A 43 11.23 10.95 -4.71
CA ALA A 43 11.73 9.74 -5.32
C ALA A 43 13.17 9.92 -5.80
N ASP A 44 14.03 8.93 -5.55
CA ASP A 44 15.41 8.96 -5.99
C ASP A 44 15.99 7.54 -6.13
N LYS A 45 17.13 7.45 -6.86
CA LYS A 45 17.96 6.25 -6.92
C LYS A 45 19.10 6.37 -5.92
N ALA A 46 19.03 5.58 -4.86
CA ALA A 46 20.03 5.62 -3.80
C ALA A 46 20.51 4.21 -3.44
N LYS A 47 21.76 4.09 -3.03
CA LYS A 47 22.35 2.86 -2.48
C LYS A 47 22.24 2.79 -0.95
N ARG A 48 21.98 3.93 -0.31
CA ARG A 48 21.83 4.10 1.14
C ARG A 48 20.89 5.26 1.42
N ILE A 49 20.26 5.23 2.56
CA ILE A 49 19.44 6.33 3.08
C ILE A 49 20.30 7.12 4.04
N ARG A 50 20.47 8.43 3.81
CA ARG A 50 21.28 9.30 4.67
C ARG A 50 20.43 10.46 5.20
N CYS A 51 20.35 10.56 6.50
CA CYS A 51 19.71 11.70 7.15
C CYS A 51 20.48 12.99 6.89
N ALA A 52 19.80 14.01 6.37
CA ALA A 52 20.43 15.29 6.06
C ALA A 52 20.79 16.10 7.32
N TYR A 53 20.19 15.76 8.48
CA TYR A 53 20.41 16.52 9.71
C TYR A 53 21.79 16.23 10.35
N HIS A 54 22.11 14.94 10.65
CA HIS A 54 23.38 14.59 11.32
C HIS A 54 24.13 13.44 10.61
N GLY A 55 23.79 13.13 9.36
CA GLY A 55 24.49 12.15 8.57
C GLY A 55 24.26 10.68 8.96
N ARG A 56 23.31 10.38 9.87
CA ARG A 56 22.95 9.00 10.20
C ARG A 56 22.56 8.26 8.91
N THR A 57 23.12 7.07 8.73
CA THR A 57 23.00 6.32 7.47
C THR A 57 22.39 4.95 7.72
N PHE A 58 21.49 4.55 6.81
CA PHE A 58 20.84 3.25 6.81
C PHE A 58 21.03 2.57 5.44
N ASP A 59 20.94 1.24 5.41
CA ASP A 59 20.79 0.52 4.14
C ASP A 59 19.35 0.61 3.62
N LEU A 60 19.10 0.02 2.42
CA LEU A 60 17.77 0.02 1.82
C LEU A 60 16.79 -0.95 2.51
N LYS A 61 17.26 -1.76 3.45
CA LYS A 61 16.43 -2.61 4.33
C LYS A 61 16.11 -1.91 5.66
N GLY A 62 16.57 -0.66 5.85
CA GLY A 62 16.32 0.15 7.04
C GLY A 62 17.28 -0.13 8.20
N ASN A 63 18.29 -0.97 8.02
CA ASN A 63 19.25 -1.23 9.08
C ASN A 63 20.25 -0.10 9.21
N PHE A 64 20.55 0.28 10.45
CA PHE A 64 21.56 1.27 10.76
C PHE A 64 22.95 0.85 10.21
N LYS A 65 23.71 1.79 9.67
CA LYS A 65 25.07 1.54 9.16
C LYS A 65 26.12 2.41 9.83
N SER A 66 25.88 3.69 9.97
CA SER A 66 26.86 4.61 10.57
C SER A 66 26.22 5.90 11.03
N MET A 67 26.90 6.56 11.96
CA MET A 67 26.62 7.92 12.38
C MET A 67 27.94 8.61 12.72
N PRO A 68 28.20 9.82 12.19
CA PRO A 68 29.37 10.60 12.58
C PRO A 68 29.43 10.83 14.09
N GLU A 69 30.64 10.86 14.66
CA GLU A 69 30.94 11.13 16.08
C GLU A 69 30.42 10.06 17.09
N PHE A 70 29.80 8.96 16.61
CA PHE A 70 29.21 7.93 17.48
C PHE A 70 30.03 6.64 17.56
N SER A 71 31.24 6.61 16.99
CA SER A 71 32.07 5.40 16.94
C SER A 71 32.52 4.86 18.29
N SER A 72 32.63 5.74 19.31
CA SER A 72 33.01 5.40 20.68
C SER A 72 31.89 5.37 21.68
N THR A 73 30.62 5.47 21.22
CA THR A 73 29.45 5.48 22.08
C THR A 73 29.18 4.06 22.58
N GLU A 74 29.09 3.89 23.91
CA GLU A 74 28.74 2.61 24.52
C GLU A 74 27.28 2.22 24.19
N ASP A 75 27.03 0.93 24.12
CA ASP A 75 25.70 0.35 23.78
C ASP A 75 25.07 0.90 22.49
N PHE A 76 25.89 1.20 21.49
CA PHE A 76 25.47 1.69 20.20
C PHE A 76 26.16 0.96 19.03
N PRO A 77 25.42 0.58 17.93
CA PRO A 77 23.97 0.74 17.75
C PRO A 77 23.16 -0.34 18.46
N ARG A 78 21.90 -0.04 18.77
CA ARG A 78 20.89 -0.97 19.28
C ARG A 78 19.84 -1.24 18.21
N ASP A 79 18.94 -2.20 18.43
CA ASP A 79 17.86 -2.52 17.49
C ASP A 79 16.94 -1.32 17.21
N CYS A 80 16.71 -0.48 18.22
CA CYS A 80 15.91 0.74 18.06
C CYS A 80 16.59 1.85 17.22
N ASP A 81 17.86 1.68 16.86
CA ASP A 81 18.55 2.59 15.96
C ASP A 81 18.25 2.27 14.48
N ASN A 82 17.71 1.09 14.16
CA ASN A 82 17.18 0.74 12.86
C ASN A 82 15.88 1.53 12.57
N LEU A 83 15.53 1.70 11.29
CA LEU A 83 14.23 2.24 10.92
C LEU A 83 13.12 1.23 11.26
N TYR A 84 12.00 1.74 11.75
CA TYR A 84 10.83 0.90 11.98
C TYR A 84 10.32 0.35 10.64
N LYS A 85 10.08 -0.95 10.57
CA LYS A 85 9.58 -1.63 9.38
C LYS A 85 8.08 -1.83 9.49
N PHE A 86 7.37 -1.48 8.44
CA PHE A 86 5.94 -1.74 8.32
C PHE A 86 5.69 -3.02 7.53
N PRO A 87 4.67 -3.80 7.87
CA PRO A 87 4.23 -4.91 7.05
C PRO A 87 3.95 -4.47 5.62
N LEU A 88 4.51 -5.23 4.67
CA LEU A 88 4.33 -5.01 3.24
C LEU A 88 4.02 -6.35 2.58
N TYR A 89 3.04 -6.35 1.71
CA TYR A 89 2.62 -7.51 0.95
C TYR A 89 2.55 -7.17 -0.54
N GLU A 90 2.98 -8.11 -1.38
CA GLU A 90 2.96 -7.97 -2.82
C GLU A 90 1.95 -8.96 -3.43
N TRP A 91 1.15 -8.46 -4.35
CA TRP A 91 0.27 -9.29 -5.16
C TRP A 91 0.23 -8.78 -6.60
N GLY A 92 0.95 -9.44 -7.50
CA GLY A 92 1.20 -8.95 -8.84
C GLY A 92 1.82 -7.54 -8.81
N PRO A 93 1.25 -6.57 -9.53
CA PRO A 93 1.79 -5.20 -9.55
C PRO A 93 1.38 -4.35 -8.32
N PHE A 94 0.60 -4.91 -7.39
CA PHE A 94 0.08 -4.17 -6.24
C PHE A 94 0.93 -4.36 -5.00
N LEU A 95 1.13 -3.27 -4.26
CA LEU A 95 1.77 -3.26 -2.95
C LEU A 95 0.74 -2.85 -1.89
N PHE A 96 0.68 -3.60 -0.80
CA PHE A 96 -0.20 -3.34 0.33
C PHE A 96 0.65 -3.13 1.58
N ALA A 97 0.54 -1.97 2.19
CA ALA A 97 1.24 -1.63 3.42
C ALA A 97 0.25 -1.35 4.55
N GLY A 98 0.58 -1.79 5.75
CA GLY A 98 -0.20 -1.52 6.95
C GLY A 98 0.67 -1.05 8.11
N LEU A 99 0.15 -0.18 8.97
CA LEU A 99 0.89 0.29 10.15
C LEU A 99 0.95 -0.80 11.22
N ASN A 100 -0.19 -1.39 11.53
CA ASN A 100 -0.31 -2.48 12.49
C ASN A 100 -1.58 -3.31 12.18
N PRO A 101 -1.56 -4.13 11.11
CA PRO A 101 -2.72 -4.93 10.74
C PRO A 101 -3.06 -5.93 11.85
N SER A 102 -4.34 -6.05 12.17
CA SER A 102 -4.86 -7.00 13.16
C SER A 102 -5.24 -8.35 12.56
N PHE A 103 -4.98 -8.55 11.27
CA PHE A 103 -5.33 -9.76 10.51
C PHE A 103 -4.16 -10.16 9.62
N ASP A 104 -4.15 -11.44 9.20
CA ASP A 104 -3.21 -11.92 8.20
C ASP A 104 -3.68 -11.47 6.80
N PHE A 105 -2.77 -10.89 6.02
CA PHE A 105 -3.08 -10.45 4.67
C PHE A 105 -3.52 -11.61 3.77
N ASP A 106 -2.97 -12.80 3.95
CA ASP A 106 -3.35 -13.97 3.16
C ASP A 106 -4.80 -14.42 3.42
N GLU A 107 -5.34 -14.19 4.62
CA GLU A 107 -6.76 -14.46 4.89
C GLU A 107 -7.69 -13.57 4.04
N VAL A 108 -7.26 -12.32 3.79
CA VAL A 108 -8.04 -11.36 2.99
C VAL A 108 -7.84 -11.59 1.50
N ILE A 109 -6.61 -11.84 1.07
CA ILE A 109 -6.29 -11.89 -0.36
C ILE A 109 -6.61 -13.24 -1.01
N SER A 110 -6.60 -14.35 -0.25
CA SER A 110 -6.84 -15.69 -0.80
C SER A 110 -8.20 -15.84 -1.48
N PRO A 111 -9.32 -15.39 -0.88
CA PRO A 111 -10.62 -15.44 -1.55
C PRO A 111 -10.68 -14.59 -2.84
N ILE A 112 -9.90 -13.51 -2.88
CA ILE A 112 -9.80 -12.66 -4.09
C ILE A 112 -9.00 -13.40 -5.16
N LYS A 113 -7.86 -14.01 -4.80
CA LYS A 113 -7.05 -14.82 -5.71
C LYS A 113 -7.84 -15.98 -6.31
N GLU A 114 -8.66 -16.65 -5.52
CA GLU A 114 -9.54 -17.72 -6.00
C GLU A 114 -10.52 -17.26 -7.07
N ARG A 115 -11.03 -16.04 -6.93
CA ARG A 115 -12.05 -15.49 -7.85
C ARG A 115 -11.47 -14.87 -9.12
N ILE A 116 -10.35 -14.18 -9.01
CA ILE A 116 -9.77 -13.42 -10.13
C ILE A 116 -8.36 -13.86 -10.51
N GLY A 117 -7.83 -14.95 -9.93
CA GLY A 117 -6.49 -15.47 -10.20
C GLY A 117 -6.27 -15.94 -11.65
N PHE A 118 -7.34 -16.04 -12.45
CA PHE A 118 -7.25 -16.27 -13.89
C PHE A 118 -6.77 -15.04 -14.69
N LEU A 119 -6.77 -13.85 -14.08
CA LEU A 119 -6.29 -12.63 -14.70
C LEU A 119 -4.75 -12.62 -14.68
N PRO A 120 -4.11 -12.28 -15.81
CA PRO A 120 -2.65 -12.25 -15.90
C PRO A 120 -2.09 -10.96 -15.27
N LEU A 121 -2.28 -10.79 -13.96
CA LEU A 121 -1.94 -9.56 -13.24
C LEU A 121 -0.46 -9.18 -13.38
N ASP A 122 0.42 -10.19 -13.46
CA ASP A 122 1.87 -9.97 -13.64
C ASP A 122 2.24 -9.33 -14.99
N GLN A 123 1.30 -9.34 -15.95
CA GLN A 123 1.47 -8.70 -17.26
C GLN A 123 0.92 -7.27 -17.27
N TYR A 124 0.24 -6.84 -16.20
CA TYR A 124 -0.31 -5.50 -16.12
C TYR A 124 0.76 -4.51 -15.70
N SER A 125 0.74 -3.34 -16.31
CA SER A 125 1.59 -2.23 -15.95
C SER A 125 0.75 -0.98 -15.70
N PHE A 126 1.20 -0.16 -14.77
CA PHE A 126 0.56 1.13 -14.51
C PHE A 126 0.78 2.08 -15.69
N ASP A 127 -0.32 2.62 -16.21
CA ASP A 127 -0.31 3.64 -17.25
C ASP A 127 -0.80 4.97 -16.68
N SER A 128 0.13 5.88 -16.42
CA SER A 128 -0.18 7.20 -15.88
C SER A 128 -1.00 8.06 -16.84
N SER A 129 -0.92 7.82 -18.15
CA SER A 129 -1.69 8.58 -19.15
C SER A 129 -3.19 8.27 -19.12
N MET A 130 -3.53 7.07 -18.63
CA MET A 130 -4.92 6.62 -18.45
C MET A 130 -5.47 6.90 -17.05
N SER A 131 -4.63 7.40 -16.14
CA SER A 131 -5.03 7.71 -14.76
C SER A 131 -5.68 9.09 -14.68
N LYS A 132 -6.74 9.20 -13.88
CA LYS A 132 -7.46 10.46 -13.63
C LYS A 132 -7.89 10.55 -12.18
N ASP A 133 -7.71 11.72 -11.61
CA ASP A 133 -8.19 12.04 -10.28
C ASP A 133 -9.46 12.89 -10.36
N TYR A 134 -10.46 12.53 -9.55
CA TYR A 134 -11.71 13.26 -9.44
C TYR A 134 -11.93 13.67 -7.99
N LEU A 135 -11.92 14.97 -7.70
CA LEU A 135 -12.26 15.47 -6.36
C LEU A 135 -13.76 15.60 -6.23
N VAL A 136 -14.33 14.86 -5.28
CA VAL A 136 -15.77 14.83 -5.03
C VAL A 136 -16.06 15.28 -3.60
N GLN A 137 -17.05 16.16 -3.42
CA GLN A 137 -17.48 16.66 -2.11
C GLN A 137 -18.45 15.69 -1.43
N ALA A 138 -17.95 14.48 -1.12
CA ALA A 138 -18.71 13.42 -0.47
C ALA A 138 -17.82 12.59 0.45
N HIS A 139 -18.40 12.01 1.50
CA HIS A 139 -17.68 11.09 2.36
C HIS A 139 -17.39 9.78 1.60
N TRP A 140 -16.16 9.27 1.70
CA TRP A 140 -15.70 8.08 0.97
C TRP A 140 -16.59 6.83 1.21
N ALA A 141 -17.16 6.69 2.42
CA ALA A 141 -18.02 5.57 2.77
C ALA A 141 -19.28 5.48 1.89
N LEU A 142 -19.79 6.62 1.38
CA LEU A 142 -20.92 6.60 0.44
C LEU A 142 -20.58 5.92 -0.88
N TYR A 143 -19.31 6.05 -1.33
CA TYR A 143 -18.82 5.33 -2.51
C TYR A 143 -18.68 3.83 -2.25
N CYS A 144 -18.23 3.45 -1.07
CA CYS A 144 -18.19 2.05 -0.68
C CYS A 144 -19.59 1.47 -0.62
N ASP A 145 -20.53 2.13 0.04
CA ASP A 145 -21.92 1.71 0.16
C ASP A 145 -22.57 1.53 -1.21
N ASN A 146 -22.46 2.53 -2.09
CA ASN A 146 -22.97 2.46 -3.46
C ASN A 146 -22.32 1.37 -4.31
N TYR A 147 -21.01 1.11 -4.11
CA TYR A 147 -20.30 0.07 -4.86
C TYR A 147 -20.65 -1.35 -4.39
N LEU A 148 -20.97 -1.50 -3.11
CA LEU A 148 -21.24 -2.80 -2.48
C LEU A 148 -22.64 -3.36 -2.80
N GLU A 149 -23.54 -2.53 -3.27
CA GLU A 149 -24.85 -2.94 -3.77
C GLU A 149 -24.90 -2.76 -5.29
N GLY A 150 -25.59 -3.63 -5.99
CA GLY A 150 -25.77 -3.55 -7.44
C GLY A 150 -27.21 -3.27 -7.88
N PHE A 151 -28.12 -2.99 -6.94
CA PHE A 151 -29.55 -2.82 -7.22
C PHE A 151 -29.84 -1.62 -8.12
N HIS A 152 -28.99 -0.60 -8.10
CA HIS A 152 -29.12 0.58 -8.96
C HIS A 152 -28.66 0.34 -10.41
N ILE A 153 -27.86 -0.70 -10.68
CA ILE A 153 -27.25 -0.95 -12.00
C ILE A 153 -28.29 -0.97 -13.13
N PRO A 154 -29.43 -1.70 -13.03
CA PRO A 154 -30.41 -1.74 -14.10
C PRO A 154 -31.05 -0.39 -14.43
N PHE A 155 -31.02 0.55 -13.48
CA PHE A 155 -31.73 1.83 -13.58
C PHE A 155 -30.80 3.00 -13.89
N VAL A 156 -29.56 2.94 -13.39
CA VAL A 156 -28.60 4.05 -13.46
C VAL A 156 -27.50 3.81 -14.50
N HIS A 157 -27.09 2.55 -14.67
CA HIS A 157 -25.96 2.19 -15.51
C HIS A 157 -26.36 1.31 -16.70
N GLU A 158 -27.11 1.88 -17.64
CA GLU A 158 -27.60 1.13 -18.81
C GLU A 158 -26.50 0.39 -19.59
N GLY A 159 -25.33 1.04 -19.80
CA GLY A 159 -24.19 0.44 -20.47
C GLY A 159 -23.61 -0.75 -19.72
N LEU A 160 -23.48 -0.64 -18.40
CA LEU A 160 -23.01 -1.72 -17.54
C LEU A 160 -24.00 -2.86 -17.48
N ASN A 161 -25.30 -2.56 -17.38
CA ASN A 161 -26.37 -3.55 -17.35
C ASN A 161 -26.43 -4.42 -18.64
N LYS A 162 -26.00 -3.88 -19.77
CA LYS A 162 -25.94 -4.64 -21.04
C LYS A 162 -24.87 -5.72 -21.07
N VAL A 163 -23.80 -5.56 -20.26
CA VAL A 163 -22.65 -6.48 -20.22
C VAL A 163 -22.63 -7.37 -18.97
N LEU A 164 -23.55 -7.13 -18.04
CA LEU A 164 -23.73 -7.93 -16.83
C LEU A 164 -24.93 -8.87 -16.98
N ASP A 165 -24.75 -10.12 -16.57
CA ASP A 165 -25.89 -11.01 -16.32
C ASP A 165 -26.47 -10.69 -14.93
N TYR A 166 -27.34 -9.67 -14.87
CA TYR A 166 -27.98 -9.25 -13.62
C TYR A 166 -28.83 -10.35 -12.99
N GLY A 167 -29.36 -11.27 -13.79
CA GLY A 167 -30.15 -12.42 -13.29
C GLY A 167 -29.34 -13.40 -12.44
N SER A 168 -28.03 -13.45 -12.66
CA SER A 168 -27.11 -14.27 -11.85
C SER A 168 -26.35 -13.47 -10.78
N TYR A 169 -26.68 -12.18 -10.61
CA TYR A 169 -26.09 -11.32 -9.59
C TYR A 169 -26.34 -11.87 -8.19
N LYS A 170 -25.29 -12.02 -7.42
CA LYS A 170 -25.34 -12.47 -6.02
C LYS A 170 -24.52 -11.55 -5.14
N THR A 171 -25.09 -11.21 -4.01
CA THR A 171 -24.41 -10.53 -2.92
C THR A 171 -23.88 -11.58 -1.95
N GLU A 172 -22.59 -11.56 -1.65
CA GLU A 172 -21.98 -12.48 -0.69
C GLU A 172 -21.39 -11.68 0.47
N SER A 173 -21.63 -12.17 1.69
CA SER A 173 -21.04 -11.62 2.90
C SER A 173 -19.84 -12.48 3.30
N VAL A 174 -18.71 -11.85 3.60
CA VAL A 174 -17.51 -12.52 4.14
C VAL A 174 -17.32 -12.16 5.60
N SER A 175 -16.82 -13.09 6.41
CA SER A 175 -16.82 -12.99 7.87
C SER A 175 -15.98 -11.85 8.46
N TYR A 176 -15.06 -11.29 7.69
CA TYR A 176 -14.13 -10.23 8.14
C TYR A 176 -14.32 -8.89 7.41
N THR A 177 -15.20 -8.87 6.41
CA THR A 177 -15.62 -7.63 5.76
C THR A 177 -17.13 -7.75 5.47
N HIS A 178 -17.88 -6.72 5.72
CA HIS A 178 -19.28 -6.65 5.29
C HIS A 178 -19.39 -6.29 3.80
N LEU A 179 -18.30 -6.53 3.05
CA LEU A 179 -18.16 -6.15 1.65
C LEU A 179 -18.62 -7.28 0.75
N THR A 180 -19.54 -6.97 -0.10
CA THR A 180 -20.03 -7.86 -1.16
C THR A 180 -19.44 -7.39 -2.49
N LEU A 181 -18.73 -8.29 -3.17
CA LEU A 181 -18.32 -8.05 -4.55
C LEU A 181 -19.34 -8.70 -5.48
N PRO A 182 -19.87 -7.97 -6.47
CA PRO A 182 -20.72 -8.57 -7.48
C PRO A 182 -19.93 -9.63 -8.26
N THR A 183 -20.50 -10.81 -8.38
CA THR A 183 -19.94 -11.85 -9.22
C THR A 183 -20.23 -11.53 -10.68
N ILE A 184 -19.23 -11.11 -11.43
CA ILE A 184 -19.35 -10.90 -12.88
C ILE A 184 -19.16 -12.24 -13.57
N LYS A 185 -20.23 -12.81 -14.16
CA LYS A 185 -20.07 -13.83 -15.19
C LYS A 185 -19.82 -13.14 -16.53
N ARG A 186 -18.67 -13.42 -17.14
CA ARG A 186 -18.48 -13.11 -18.55
C ARG A 186 -19.44 -13.99 -19.38
N VAL A 187 -20.23 -13.36 -20.21
CA VAL A 187 -20.94 -14.02 -21.32
C VAL A 187 -19.94 -14.23 -22.45
#